data_a14f795a85471a888076094ed9ca2128
#
_entry.id   a14f795a85471a888076094ed9ca2128
#
_cell.length_a   1.000
_cell.length_b   1.000
_cell.length_c   1.000
_cell.angle_alpha   90.00
_cell.angle_beta   90.00
_cell.angle_gamma   90.00
#
_symmetry.space_group_name_H-M   'P 1'
#
loop_
_entity.id
_entity.type
_entity.pdbx_description
1 polymer ?
#
loop_
_entity_poly.entity_id
_entity_poly.type
_entity_poly.pdbx_seq_one_letter_code
_entity_poly.pdbx_strand_id
1 'polypeptide(L)'
;MKTYRIGIIGSENSHARAFAKVFAGEPDFQDMKVVAVYGDEGEGPSLRVLEHFPEAVIVDKPEAMLGMVDAVMITSRDGKLHYPYAKAFLEAGIPMFMDKPFTVDPSEAVAMVALAKEKTVPLCGGSSLKCCPDIVNMGKIRRALGENLISGYLSAPLQPDSPYSGFYFYASHLVEMCLAVFGWEPEAVTARNNAGQVTAIFHYANFDAVCAYTPGCGRYFVQLTGKKDVLEAKEIDLAPAYRLEAEEFVEMVRTGHMPYGYEQLMEPVFCMNAIEKSYQTGETVRIAR
;
A
#
# COMPACT_ATOMS: atom_id res chain seq x y z
N MET A 1 30.37 5.51 -3.47
CA MET A 1 28.92 5.39 -3.76
C MET A 1 28.21 6.33 -2.82
N LYS A 2 27.19 7.05 -3.26
CA LYS A 2 26.41 7.94 -2.37
C LYS A 2 25.65 7.08 -1.38
N THR A 3 25.67 7.41 -0.09
CA THR A 3 24.86 6.76 0.93
C THR A 3 23.63 7.61 1.20
N TYR A 4 22.46 6.98 1.31
CA TYR A 4 21.20 7.64 1.62
C TYR A 4 20.79 7.32 3.06
N ARG A 5 20.45 8.34 3.82
CA ARG A 5 20.03 8.26 5.21
C ARG A 5 18.52 8.12 5.27
N ILE A 6 18.03 7.00 5.80
CA ILE A 6 16.62 6.66 5.84
C ILE A 6 16.08 6.78 7.26
N GLY A 7 14.94 7.46 7.42
CA GLY A 7 14.14 7.44 8.64
C GLY A 7 13.02 6.41 8.52
N ILE A 8 12.71 5.68 9.60
CA ILE A 8 11.54 4.79 9.66
C ILE A 8 10.61 5.31 10.76
N ILE A 9 9.36 5.60 10.40
CA ILE A 9 8.29 6.06 11.29
C ILE A 9 7.22 4.97 11.32
N GLY A 10 6.82 4.52 12.52
CA GLY A 10 5.87 3.43 12.70
C GLY A 10 6.56 2.07 12.87
N SER A 11 7.59 2.01 13.72
CA SER A 11 8.36 0.77 14.01
C SER A 11 7.55 -0.34 14.66
N GLU A 12 6.37 -0.03 15.21
CA GLU A 12 5.42 -0.99 15.76
C GLU A 12 4.85 -1.93 14.71
N ASN A 13 4.88 -1.54 13.44
CA ASN A 13 4.50 -2.40 12.32
C ASN A 13 5.65 -3.37 11.97
N SER A 14 5.30 -4.63 11.72
CA SER A 14 6.24 -5.65 11.22
C SER A 14 6.92 -5.25 9.89
N HIS A 15 6.30 -4.37 9.10
CA HIS A 15 6.84 -3.85 7.85
C HIS A 15 8.14 -3.06 8.07
N ALA A 16 8.21 -2.24 9.12
CA ALA A 16 9.43 -1.50 9.49
C ALA A 16 10.65 -2.44 9.61
N ARG A 17 10.48 -3.52 10.37
CA ARG A 17 11.53 -4.54 10.53
C ARG A 17 11.82 -5.28 9.22
N ALA A 18 10.79 -5.59 8.44
CA ALA A 18 10.94 -6.29 7.16
C ALA A 18 11.77 -5.47 6.18
N PHE A 19 11.50 -4.18 6.04
CA PHE A 19 12.29 -3.27 5.19
C PHE A 19 13.72 -3.08 5.72
N ALA A 20 13.90 -2.89 7.02
CA ALA A 20 15.23 -2.81 7.62
C ALA A 20 16.07 -4.07 7.33
N LYS A 21 15.46 -5.27 7.46
CA LYS A 21 16.11 -6.53 7.11
C LYS A 21 16.50 -6.59 5.62
N VAL A 22 15.61 -6.15 4.74
CA VAL A 22 15.87 -6.10 3.28
C VAL A 22 17.03 -5.16 2.98
N PHE A 23 17.05 -3.93 3.50
CA PHE A 23 18.14 -2.98 3.28
C PHE A 23 19.48 -3.47 3.80
N ALA A 24 19.50 -4.14 4.96
CA ALA A 24 20.74 -4.67 5.52
C ALA A 24 21.25 -5.93 4.80
N GLY A 25 20.33 -6.75 4.30
CA GLY A 25 20.64 -8.08 3.74
C GLY A 25 20.89 -8.11 2.23
N GLU A 26 20.28 -7.20 1.46
CA GLU A 26 20.37 -7.20 0.01
C GLU A 26 21.62 -6.45 -0.47
N PRO A 27 22.50 -7.09 -1.26
CA PRO A 27 23.71 -6.45 -1.79
C PRO A 27 23.44 -5.17 -2.58
N ASP A 28 22.32 -5.14 -3.31
CA ASP A 28 21.94 -4.02 -4.16
C ASP A 28 21.44 -2.80 -3.36
N PHE A 29 21.18 -2.92 -2.04
CA PHE A 29 20.63 -1.86 -1.19
C PHE A 29 21.62 -1.36 -0.13
N GLN A 30 22.91 -1.68 -0.23
CA GLN A 30 23.94 -1.31 0.74
C GLN A 30 24.16 0.19 0.91
N ASP A 31 23.68 1.00 -0.01
CA ASP A 31 23.67 2.46 0.06
C ASP A 31 22.48 3.03 0.87
N MET A 32 21.48 2.21 1.25
CA MET A 32 20.37 2.59 2.12
C MET A 32 20.75 2.35 3.58
N LYS A 33 20.85 3.42 4.39
CA LYS A 33 21.22 3.32 5.80
C LYS A 33 20.09 3.88 6.67
N VAL A 34 19.45 3.02 7.45
CA VAL A 34 18.50 3.49 8.47
C VAL A 34 19.31 4.21 9.56
N VAL A 35 19.00 5.48 9.79
CA VAL A 35 19.72 6.34 10.74
C VAL A 35 18.86 6.81 11.91
N ALA A 36 17.53 6.81 11.75
CA ALA A 36 16.59 7.21 12.78
C ALA A 36 15.30 6.38 12.72
N VAL A 37 14.73 6.08 13.87
CA VAL A 37 13.52 5.26 14.03
C VAL A 37 12.58 5.91 15.03
N TYR A 38 11.28 5.89 14.73
CA TYR A 38 10.21 6.29 15.62
C TYR A 38 9.09 5.25 15.63
N GLY A 39 8.43 5.05 16.77
CA GLY A 39 7.24 4.23 16.89
C GLY A 39 6.38 4.62 18.09
N ASP A 40 5.05 4.47 17.94
CA ASP A 40 4.07 4.88 18.95
C ASP A 40 3.91 3.89 20.12
N GLU A 41 4.37 2.64 19.94
CA GLU A 41 4.22 1.57 20.94
C GLU A 41 5.47 1.38 21.81
N GLY A 42 6.21 2.47 22.07
CA GLY A 42 7.43 2.48 22.88
C GLY A 42 8.67 1.97 22.12
N GLU A 43 9.78 1.76 22.87
CA GLU A 43 11.08 1.47 22.26
C GLU A 43 11.23 0.02 21.78
N GLY A 44 10.49 -0.94 22.34
CA GLY A 44 10.65 -2.36 22.04
C GLY A 44 10.58 -2.71 20.54
N PRO A 45 9.58 -2.23 19.78
CA PRO A 45 9.52 -2.40 18.33
C PRO A 45 10.69 -1.74 17.61
N SER A 46 11.11 -0.53 18.02
CA SER A 46 12.23 0.19 17.41
C SER A 46 13.54 -0.57 17.59
N LEU A 47 13.78 -1.20 18.72
CA LEU A 47 14.96 -2.04 18.97
C LEU A 47 15.08 -3.20 17.96
N ARG A 48 13.95 -3.72 17.46
CA ARG A 48 13.97 -4.76 16.41
C ARG A 48 14.44 -4.24 15.05
N VAL A 49 14.27 -2.97 14.77
CA VAL A 49 14.87 -2.31 13.58
C VAL A 49 16.36 -2.14 13.79
N LEU A 50 16.78 -1.77 15.01
CA LEU A 50 18.19 -1.59 15.38
C LEU A 50 18.99 -2.90 15.36
N GLU A 51 18.35 -4.08 15.43
CA GLU A 51 19.02 -5.37 15.17
C GLU A 51 19.75 -5.38 13.82
N HIS A 52 19.22 -4.63 12.82
CA HIS A 52 19.78 -4.52 11.47
C HIS A 52 20.65 -3.27 11.25
N PHE A 53 20.37 -2.19 12.01
CA PHE A 53 21.06 -0.91 11.96
C PHE A 53 21.36 -0.40 13.37
N PRO A 54 22.38 -0.97 14.06
CA PRO A 54 22.66 -0.68 15.48
C PRO A 54 23.11 0.77 15.74
N GLU A 55 23.56 1.49 14.71
CA GLU A 55 23.95 2.90 14.82
C GLU A 55 22.75 3.87 14.66
N ALA A 56 21.57 3.36 14.32
CA ALA A 56 20.37 4.20 14.20
C ALA A 56 19.91 4.68 15.58
N VAL A 57 19.36 5.89 15.65
CA VAL A 57 18.85 6.48 16.89
C VAL A 57 17.33 6.34 16.96
N ILE A 58 16.82 6.07 18.16
CA ILE A 58 15.39 6.16 18.44
C ILE A 58 15.10 7.61 18.79
N VAL A 59 14.15 8.23 18.08
CA VAL A 59 13.72 9.61 18.33
C VAL A 59 12.39 9.66 19.05
N ASP A 60 12.12 10.74 19.77
CA ASP A 60 10.92 10.96 20.58
C ASP A 60 9.70 11.43 19.78
N LYS A 61 9.93 11.90 18.56
CA LYS A 61 8.87 12.33 17.62
C LYS A 61 9.39 12.30 16.18
N PRO A 62 8.51 12.12 15.18
CA PRO A 62 8.90 12.06 13.76
C PRO A 62 9.71 13.27 13.30
N GLU A 63 9.32 14.48 13.68
CA GLU A 63 9.94 15.72 13.21
C GLU A 63 11.40 15.87 13.66
N ALA A 64 11.82 15.16 14.71
CA ALA A 64 13.22 15.15 15.14
C ALA A 64 14.16 14.56 14.06
N MET A 65 13.63 13.82 13.09
CA MET A 65 14.39 13.30 11.95
C MET A 65 14.71 14.37 10.89
N LEU A 66 14.06 15.54 10.92
CA LEU A 66 14.33 16.62 9.94
C LEU A 66 15.81 17.06 10.02
N GLY A 67 16.47 17.10 8.87
CA GLY A 67 17.91 17.34 8.74
C GLY A 67 18.81 16.11 8.97
N MET A 68 18.27 15.02 9.51
CA MET A 68 19.01 13.77 9.70
C MET A 68 18.91 12.84 8.51
N VAL A 69 17.78 12.89 7.76
CA VAL A 69 17.41 11.92 6.75
C VAL A 69 17.36 12.52 5.35
N ASP A 70 17.59 11.68 4.34
CA ASP A 70 17.44 11.99 2.92
C ASP A 70 16.10 11.49 2.36
N ALA A 71 15.50 10.49 3.00
CA ALA A 71 14.15 9.98 2.72
C ALA A 71 13.56 9.33 3.98
N VAL A 72 12.22 9.18 4.03
CA VAL A 72 11.53 8.51 5.13
C VAL A 72 10.60 7.42 4.64
N MET A 73 10.40 6.41 5.47
CA MET A 73 9.37 5.40 5.31
C MET A 73 8.36 5.54 6.46
N ILE A 74 7.10 5.81 6.13
CA ILE A 74 6.00 5.86 7.10
C ILE A 74 5.28 4.53 7.03
N THR A 75 5.46 3.72 8.07
CA THR A 75 4.97 2.35 8.18
C THR A 75 4.01 2.15 9.35
N SER A 76 3.46 3.22 9.93
CA SER A 76 2.51 3.14 11.04
C SER A 76 1.34 2.22 10.69
N ARG A 77 0.89 1.42 11.67
CA ARG A 77 -0.22 0.48 11.45
C ARG A 77 -1.53 1.18 11.15
N ASP A 78 -1.79 2.31 11.85
CA ASP A 78 -3.01 3.08 11.64
C ASP A 78 -2.81 4.13 10.55
N GLY A 79 -3.51 3.97 9.44
CA GLY A 79 -3.48 4.91 8.32
C GLY A 79 -3.91 6.34 8.67
N LYS A 80 -4.60 6.54 9.79
CA LYS A 80 -4.92 7.90 10.32
C LYS A 80 -3.68 8.69 10.75
N LEU A 81 -2.58 8.00 11.06
CA LEU A 81 -1.32 8.64 11.47
C LEU A 81 -0.46 9.04 10.27
N HIS A 82 -0.74 8.53 9.07
CA HIS A 82 0.12 8.74 7.91
C HIS A 82 0.21 10.22 7.51
N TYR A 83 -0.93 10.91 7.35
CA TYR A 83 -0.90 12.32 6.99
C TYR A 83 -0.28 13.22 8.07
N PRO A 84 -0.66 13.12 9.36
CA PRO A 84 0.03 13.86 10.42
C PRO A 84 1.55 13.72 10.40
N TYR A 85 2.05 12.50 10.20
CA TYR A 85 3.49 12.25 10.17
C TYR A 85 4.16 12.69 8.86
N ALA A 86 3.47 12.58 7.73
CA ALA A 86 4.00 12.97 6.42
C ALA A 86 4.17 14.48 6.27
N LYS A 87 3.30 15.28 6.90
CA LYS A 87 3.16 16.71 6.60
C LYS A 87 4.47 17.49 6.71
N ALA A 88 5.20 17.34 7.81
CA ALA A 88 6.46 18.06 8.01
C ALA A 88 7.55 17.69 6.99
N PHE A 89 7.59 16.43 6.56
CA PHE A 89 8.54 15.94 5.56
C PHE A 89 8.14 16.38 4.14
N LEU A 90 6.84 16.43 3.82
CA LEU A 90 6.33 17.02 2.58
C LEU A 90 6.73 18.49 2.46
N GLU A 91 6.49 19.27 3.52
CA GLU A 91 6.89 20.69 3.59
C GLU A 91 8.40 20.90 3.44
N ALA A 92 9.20 19.94 3.93
CA ALA A 92 10.66 19.94 3.82
C ALA A 92 11.20 19.40 2.48
N GLY A 93 10.34 18.90 1.59
CA GLY A 93 10.75 18.36 0.29
C GLY A 93 11.43 16.99 0.35
N ILE A 94 11.15 16.20 1.42
CA ILE A 94 11.81 14.90 1.64
C ILE A 94 11.03 13.77 0.98
N PRO A 95 11.64 12.97 0.08
CA PRO A 95 11.02 11.79 -0.54
C PRO A 95 10.49 10.80 0.48
N MET A 96 9.33 10.18 0.20
CA MET A 96 8.68 9.29 1.16
C MET A 96 8.12 8.02 0.54
N PHE A 97 8.23 6.96 1.33
CA PHE A 97 7.41 5.76 1.21
C PHE A 97 6.25 5.86 2.20
N MET A 98 5.05 5.58 1.73
CA MET A 98 3.83 5.54 2.54
C MET A 98 3.26 4.13 2.50
N ASP A 99 3.25 3.45 3.64
CA ASP A 99 2.67 2.10 3.73
C ASP A 99 1.13 2.13 3.53
N LYS A 100 0.55 0.97 3.44
CA LYS A 100 -0.91 0.80 3.34
C LYS A 100 -1.60 0.90 4.72
N PRO A 101 -2.79 1.47 4.73
CA PRO A 101 -3.38 2.26 3.67
C PRO A 101 -2.68 3.62 3.54
N PHE A 102 -2.62 4.19 2.35
CA PHE A 102 -2.02 5.52 2.14
C PHE A 102 -2.56 6.57 3.13
N THR A 103 -3.85 6.58 3.37
CA THR A 103 -4.60 7.12 4.52
C THR A 103 -5.98 6.45 4.53
N VAL A 104 -6.81 6.74 5.54
CA VAL A 104 -8.21 6.28 5.59
C VAL A 104 -9.19 7.37 5.12
N ASP A 105 -8.75 8.62 5.05
CA ASP A 105 -9.58 9.80 4.71
C ASP A 105 -9.27 10.31 3.30
N PRO A 106 -10.26 10.34 2.40
CA PRO A 106 -10.11 10.88 1.05
C PRO A 106 -9.60 12.32 1.00
N SER A 107 -10.00 13.17 1.95
CA SER A 107 -9.57 14.57 1.99
C SER A 107 -8.09 14.70 2.37
N GLU A 108 -7.60 13.85 3.26
CA GLU A 108 -6.17 13.77 3.58
C GLU A 108 -5.35 13.25 2.40
N ALA A 109 -5.87 12.24 1.66
CA ALA A 109 -5.20 11.74 0.47
C ALA A 109 -5.00 12.85 -0.57
N VAL A 110 -6.06 13.63 -0.83
CA VAL A 110 -6.00 14.79 -1.73
C VAL A 110 -5.02 15.85 -1.22
N ALA A 111 -5.07 16.17 0.08
CA ALA A 111 -4.18 17.18 0.68
C ALA A 111 -2.71 16.75 0.61
N MET A 112 -2.39 15.49 0.93
CA MET A 112 -1.02 14.95 0.82
C MET A 112 -0.48 15.06 -0.61
N VAL A 113 -1.27 14.62 -1.60
CA VAL A 113 -0.85 14.65 -2.99
C VAL A 113 -0.75 16.09 -3.51
N ALA A 114 -1.66 16.99 -3.12
CA ALA A 114 -1.56 18.40 -3.48
C ALA A 114 -0.27 19.03 -2.96
N LEU A 115 0.08 18.79 -1.69
CA LEU A 115 1.30 19.28 -1.07
C LEU A 115 2.55 18.64 -1.71
N ALA A 116 2.52 17.33 -1.99
CA ALA A 116 3.61 16.65 -2.67
C ALA A 116 3.87 17.21 -4.07
N LYS A 117 2.81 17.48 -4.83
CA LYS A 117 2.91 18.14 -6.16
C LYS A 117 3.47 19.56 -6.05
N GLU A 118 2.97 20.35 -5.08
CA GLU A 118 3.46 21.72 -4.83
C GLU A 118 4.97 21.74 -4.53
N LYS A 119 5.41 20.83 -3.68
CA LYS A 119 6.82 20.74 -3.24
C LYS A 119 7.69 19.86 -4.13
N THR A 120 7.12 19.25 -5.16
CA THR A 120 7.80 18.32 -6.07
C THR A 120 8.44 17.14 -5.31
N VAL A 121 7.73 16.61 -4.31
CA VAL A 121 8.19 15.49 -3.47
C VAL A 121 7.78 14.17 -4.09
N PRO A 122 8.72 13.29 -4.47
CA PRO A 122 8.37 11.97 -4.95
C PRO A 122 7.84 11.09 -3.82
N LEU A 123 6.75 10.36 -4.11
CA LEU A 123 6.10 9.42 -3.22
C LEU A 123 6.00 8.04 -3.86
N CYS A 124 6.12 6.99 -3.06
CA CYS A 124 5.77 5.63 -3.44
C CYS A 124 5.18 4.88 -2.24
N GLY A 125 4.76 3.65 -2.39
CA GLY A 125 4.26 2.81 -1.29
C GLY A 125 2.92 2.15 -1.61
N GLY A 126 2.09 1.97 -0.61
CA GLY A 126 0.85 1.22 -0.66
C GLY A 126 1.05 -0.23 -0.27
N SER A 127 0.35 -1.15 -0.92
CA SER A 127 0.47 -2.58 -0.62
C SER A 127 1.58 -3.25 -1.42
N SER A 128 2.52 -3.90 -0.73
CA SER A 128 3.57 -4.73 -1.35
C SER A 128 3.03 -5.82 -2.27
N LEU A 129 1.77 -6.23 -2.06
CA LEU A 129 1.17 -7.33 -2.84
C LEU A 129 0.94 -6.98 -4.31
N LYS A 130 0.76 -5.70 -4.66
CA LYS A 130 0.66 -5.26 -6.05
C LYS A 130 1.95 -5.51 -6.84
N CYS A 131 3.09 -5.57 -6.15
CA CYS A 131 4.41 -5.82 -6.75
C CYS A 131 4.70 -7.31 -6.95
N CYS A 132 3.89 -8.22 -6.35
CA CYS A 132 4.10 -9.66 -6.50
C CYS A 132 4.06 -10.08 -7.98
N PRO A 133 5.01 -10.92 -8.44
CA PRO A 133 5.08 -11.35 -9.85
C PRO A 133 3.80 -11.99 -10.35
N ASP A 134 3.08 -12.73 -9.49
CA ASP A 134 1.80 -13.34 -9.83
C ASP A 134 0.75 -12.26 -10.16
N ILE A 135 0.64 -11.19 -9.36
CA ILE A 135 -0.29 -10.07 -9.60
C ILE A 135 0.10 -9.30 -10.86
N VAL A 136 1.38 -8.99 -11.03
CA VAL A 136 1.89 -8.32 -12.24
C VAL A 136 1.59 -9.15 -13.48
N ASN A 137 1.79 -10.47 -13.42
CA ASN A 137 1.52 -11.39 -14.52
C ASN A 137 0.01 -11.48 -14.83
N MET A 138 -0.85 -11.59 -13.81
CA MET A 138 -2.31 -11.58 -14.00
C MET A 138 -2.78 -10.26 -14.64
N GLY A 139 -2.20 -9.13 -14.29
CA GLY A 139 -2.44 -7.85 -14.96
C GLY A 139 -2.01 -7.85 -16.44
N LYS A 140 -0.90 -8.52 -16.80
CA LYS A 140 -0.50 -8.71 -18.20
C LYS A 140 -1.50 -9.58 -18.96
N ILE A 141 -1.94 -10.70 -18.38
CA ILE A 141 -2.95 -11.60 -18.97
C ILE A 141 -4.26 -10.83 -19.17
N ARG A 142 -4.73 -10.09 -18.18
CA ARG A 142 -5.94 -9.25 -18.29
C ARG A 142 -5.85 -8.28 -19.45
N ARG A 143 -4.72 -7.56 -19.59
CA ARG A 143 -4.52 -6.65 -20.73
C ARG A 143 -4.53 -7.37 -22.07
N ALA A 144 -3.93 -8.56 -22.15
CA ALA A 144 -3.93 -9.37 -23.36
C ALA A 144 -5.34 -9.88 -23.74
N LEU A 145 -6.21 -10.17 -22.76
CA LEU A 145 -7.60 -10.53 -22.99
C LEU A 145 -8.42 -9.37 -23.57
N GLY A 146 -8.14 -8.13 -23.16
CA GLY A 146 -8.88 -6.94 -23.65
C GLY A 146 -10.39 -7.12 -23.50
N GLU A 147 -11.14 -6.97 -24.59
CA GLU A 147 -12.61 -7.17 -24.65
C GLU A 147 -13.07 -8.63 -24.52
N ASN A 148 -12.14 -9.57 -24.48
CA ASN A 148 -12.46 -10.98 -24.21
C ASN A 148 -12.52 -11.29 -22.71
N LEU A 149 -12.13 -10.38 -21.83
CA LEU A 149 -12.36 -10.52 -20.39
C LEU A 149 -13.86 -10.48 -20.11
N ILE A 150 -14.36 -11.43 -19.31
CA ILE A 150 -15.77 -11.50 -18.87
C ILE A 150 -15.90 -11.01 -17.44
N SER A 151 -15.04 -11.50 -16.55
CA SER A 151 -15.09 -11.16 -15.13
C SER A 151 -13.78 -11.46 -14.41
N GLY A 152 -13.62 -10.90 -13.21
CA GLY A 152 -12.54 -11.17 -12.30
C GLY A 152 -13.01 -11.55 -10.91
N TYR A 153 -12.17 -12.28 -10.19
CA TYR A 153 -12.39 -12.61 -8.78
C TYR A 153 -11.06 -12.55 -8.03
N LEU A 154 -11.10 -11.94 -6.85
CA LEU A 154 -9.99 -11.96 -5.91
C LEU A 154 -10.49 -12.29 -4.50
N SER A 155 -9.63 -12.90 -3.69
CA SER A 155 -9.88 -13.04 -2.27
C SER A 155 -8.64 -12.76 -1.45
N ALA A 156 -8.86 -12.22 -0.24
CA ALA A 156 -7.81 -11.89 0.71
C ALA A 156 -8.33 -11.97 2.15
N PRO A 157 -7.42 -12.06 3.14
CA PRO A 157 -7.77 -11.91 4.55
C PRO A 157 -8.43 -10.57 4.86
N LEU A 158 -9.18 -10.54 5.96
CA LEU A 158 -9.70 -9.31 6.56
C LEU A 158 -9.63 -9.41 8.08
N GLN A 159 -9.36 -8.28 8.72
CA GLN A 159 -9.48 -8.07 10.17
C GLN A 159 -10.46 -6.93 10.43
N PRO A 160 -11.78 -7.19 10.41
CA PRO A 160 -12.78 -6.13 10.46
C PRO A 160 -12.76 -5.36 11.78
N ASP A 161 -12.35 -6.02 12.89
CA ASP A 161 -12.28 -5.45 14.23
C ASP A 161 -10.87 -4.99 14.61
N SER A 162 -10.02 -4.69 13.62
CA SER A 162 -8.66 -4.20 13.88
C SER A 162 -8.70 -2.87 14.66
N PRO A 163 -7.88 -2.70 15.73
CA PRO A 163 -7.76 -1.42 16.42
C PRO A 163 -7.17 -0.31 15.53
N TYR A 164 -6.56 -0.69 14.40
CA TYR A 164 -5.94 0.21 13.44
C TYR A 164 -6.91 0.53 12.30
N SER A 165 -7.95 1.32 12.58
CA SER A 165 -8.99 1.72 11.62
C SER A 165 -9.83 0.57 11.03
N GLY A 166 -10.02 -0.54 11.76
CA GLY A 166 -10.96 -1.61 11.42
C GLY A 166 -10.77 -2.18 10.02
N PHE A 167 -11.82 -2.07 9.18
CA PHE A 167 -11.83 -2.55 7.80
C PHE A 167 -10.62 -2.10 6.99
N TYR A 168 -10.18 -0.84 7.12
CA TYR A 168 -9.12 -0.25 6.30
C TYR A 168 -7.76 -0.91 6.48
N PHE A 169 -7.48 -1.50 7.66
CA PHE A 169 -6.16 -2.06 8.00
C PHE A 169 -5.71 -3.16 7.01
N TYR A 170 -6.63 -4.04 6.60
CA TYR A 170 -6.34 -5.12 5.64
C TYR A 170 -6.97 -4.91 4.27
N ALA A 171 -8.04 -4.11 4.17
CA ALA A 171 -8.79 -3.94 2.93
C ALA A 171 -7.95 -3.40 1.77
N SER A 172 -6.99 -2.52 2.08
CA SER A 172 -6.07 -1.94 1.10
C SER A 172 -5.32 -2.98 0.27
N HIS A 173 -4.92 -4.12 0.86
CA HIS A 173 -4.24 -5.18 0.13
C HIS A 173 -5.07 -5.69 -1.07
N LEU A 174 -6.33 -6.04 -0.82
CA LEU A 174 -7.18 -6.60 -1.86
C LEU A 174 -7.61 -5.54 -2.89
N VAL A 175 -7.85 -4.30 -2.44
CA VAL A 175 -8.13 -3.19 -3.35
C VAL A 175 -6.95 -2.95 -4.29
N GLU A 176 -5.73 -2.83 -3.77
CA GLU A 176 -4.55 -2.57 -4.61
C GLU A 176 -4.23 -3.74 -5.55
N MET A 177 -4.42 -4.99 -5.11
CA MET A 177 -4.34 -6.16 -5.99
C MET A 177 -5.38 -6.08 -7.12
N CYS A 178 -6.63 -5.72 -6.80
CA CYS A 178 -7.70 -5.55 -7.77
C CYS A 178 -7.34 -4.48 -8.81
N LEU A 179 -6.93 -3.31 -8.35
CA LEU A 179 -6.53 -2.21 -9.23
C LEU A 179 -5.31 -2.56 -10.10
N ALA A 180 -4.30 -3.24 -9.55
CA ALA A 180 -3.12 -3.67 -10.29
C ALA A 180 -3.44 -4.70 -11.39
N VAL A 181 -4.41 -5.58 -11.16
CA VAL A 181 -4.84 -6.60 -12.14
C VAL A 181 -5.83 -6.02 -13.14
N PHE A 182 -6.89 -5.34 -12.69
CA PHE A 182 -8.04 -5.01 -13.53
C PHE A 182 -8.02 -3.58 -14.07
N GLY A 183 -7.23 -2.69 -13.48
CA GLY A 183 -7.08 -1.29 -13.87
C GLY A 183 -7.44 -0.32 -12.75
N TRP A 184 -6.87 0.88 -12.82
CA TRP A 184 -6.93 1.91 -11.78
C TRP A 184 -8.14 2.85 -11.89
N GLU A 185 -9.11 2.52 -12.74
CA GLU A 185 -10.27 3.37 -13.01
C GLU A 185 -11.61 2.61 -12.91
N PRO A 186 -11.90 1.91 -11.78
CA PRO A 186 -13.24 1.39 -11.57
C PRO A 186 -14.24 2.55 -11.43
N GLU A 187 -15.45 2.40 -11.98
CA GLU A 187 -16.46 3.47 -12.00
C GLU A 187 -17.27 3.54 -10.70
N ALA A 188 -17.61 2.38 -10.16
CA ALA A 188 -18.44 2.25 -8.98
C ALA A 188 -18.15 0.94 -8.23
N VAL A 189 -18.70 0.81 -7.03
CA VAL A 189 -18.66 -0.42 -6.25
C VAL A 189 -20.02 -0.71 -5.62
N THR A 190 -20.40 -2.00 -5.60
CA THR A 190 -21.50 -2.54 -4.82
C THR A 190 -20.92 -3.49 -3.78
N ALA A 191 -21.23 -3.28 -2.49
CA ALA A 191 -20.66 -4.11 -1.45
C ALA A 191 -21.69 -4.57 -0.42
N ARG A 192 -21.42 -5.72 0.19
CA ARG A 192 -22.21 -6.28 1.30
C ARG A 192 -21.27 -6.72 2.41
N ASN A 193 -21.64 -6.40 3.64
CA ASN A 193 -21.01 -6.93 4.84
C ASN A 193 -21.96 -7.94 5.51
N ASN A 194 -21.49 -9.17 5.68
CA ASN A 194 -22.20 -10.22 6.39
C ASN A 194 -21.32 -10.71 7.55
N ALA A 195 -21.60 -10.22 8.76
CA ALA A 195 -20.88 -10.59 9.99
C ALA A 195 -19.34 -10.49 9.85
N GLY A 196 -18.86 -9.38 9.26
CA GLY A 196 -17.43 -9.12 9.07
C GLY A 196 -16.83 -9.67 7.78
N GLN A 197 -17.52 -10.58 7.09
CA GLN A 197 -17.15 -10.96 5.72
C GLN A 197 -17.69 -9.91 4.75
N VAL A 198 -16.81 -9.24 4.04
CA VAL A 198 -17.18 -8.24 3.04
C VAL A 198 -17.00 -8.81 1.63
N THR A 199 -18.01 -8.62 0.79
CA THR A 199 -17.92 -8.88 -0.66
C THR A 199 -18.17 -7.56 -1.37
N ALA A 200 -17.22 -7.16 -2.22
CA ALA A 200 -17.33 -5.96 -3.05
C ALA A 200 -17.27 -6.33 -4.53
N ILE A 201 -18.11 -5.71 -5.33
CA ILE A 201 -18.11 -5.84 -6.79
C ILE A 201 -17.67 -4.50 -7.35
N PHE A 202 -16.50 -4.45 -7.94
CA PHE A 202 -16.01 -3.30 -8.67
C PHE A 202 -16.56 -3.31 -10.09
N HIS A 203 -17.26 -2.26 -10.46
CA HIS A 203 -17.83 -2.06 -11.78
C HIS A 203 -16.85 -1.28 -12.66
N TYR A 204 -16.39 -1.92 -13.71
CA TYR A 204 -15.64 -1.30 -14.80
C TYR A 204 -16.55 -1.12 -16.01
N ALA A 205 -16.16 -0.34 -16.99
CA ALA A 205 -16.98 -0.03 -18.16
C ALA A 205 -17.54 -1.29 -18.91
N ASN A 206 -16.80 -2.42 -18.90
CA ASN A 206 -17.12 -3.58 -19.71
C ASN A 206 -17.12 -4.92 -18.95
N PHE A 207 -16.81 -4.93 -17.66
CA PHE A 207 -16.79 -6.14 -16.83
C PHE A 207 -16.89 -5.79 -15.35
N ASP A 208 -17.15 -6.79 -14.54
CA ASP A 208 -17.10 -6.69 -13.09
C ASP A 208 -15.95 -7.51 -12.50
N ALA A 209 -15.34 -7.00 -11.42
CA ALA A 209 -14.37 -7.71 -10.61
C ALA A 209 -14.89 -7.87 -9.18
N VAL A 210 -14.94 -9.11 -8.68
CA VAL A 210 -15.41 -9.44 -7.33
C VAL A 210 -14.23 -9.54 -6.37
N CYS A 211 -14.28 -8.79 -5.30
CA CYS A 211 -13.34 -8.83 -4.18
C CYS A 211 -14.01 -9.45 -2.95
N ALA A 212 -13.56 -10.63 -2.54
CA ALA A 212 -14.05 -11.33 -1.36
C ALA A 212 -13.06 -11.19 -0.20
N TYR A 213 -13.43 -10.44 0.81
CA TYR A 213 -12.68 -10.27 2.04
C TYR A 213 -13.09 -11.37 3.03
N THR A 214 -12.16 -12.24 3.39
CA THR A 214 -12.45 -13.48 4.13
C THR A 214 -11.76 -13.51 5.48
N PRO A 215 -12.44 -13.09 6.57
CA PRO A 215 -11.89 -13.19 7.92
C PRO A 215 -11.46 -14.64 8.25
N GLY A 216 -10.28 -14.77 8.87
CA GLY A 216 -9.74 -16.08 9.26
C GLY A 216 -9.08 -16.91 8.16
N CYS A 217 -9.12 -16.46 6.90
CA CYS A 217 -8.34 -17.06 5.80
C CYS A 217 -7.04 -16.27 5.61
N GLY A 218 -5.88 -16.95 5.57
CA GLY A 218 -4.57 -16.33 5.38
C GLY A 218 -4.08 -16.33 3.92
N ARG A 219 -4.95 -16.68 2.95
CA ARG A 219 -4.57 -16.85 1.55
C ARG A 219 -5.03 -15.70 0.66
N TYR A 220 -4.22 -15.39 -0.33
CA TYR A 220 -4.52 -14.41 -1.38
C TYR A 220 -4.66 -15.13 -2.71
N PHE A 221 -5.72 -14.83 -3.43
CA PHE A 221 -6.06 -15.52 -4.65
C PHE A 221 -6.61 -14.56 -5.70
N VAL A 222 -6.33 -14.84 -6.97
CA VAL A 222 -6.85 -14.09 -8.13
C VAL A 222 -7.27 -15.04 -9.22
N GLN A 223 -8.37 -14.70 -9.92
CA GLN A 223 -8.89 -15.43 -11.07
C GLN A 223 -9.37 -14.45 -12.15
N LEU A 224 -9.07 -14.79 -13.39
CA LEU A 224 -9.60 -14.15 -14.59
C LEU A 224 -10.46 -15.15 -15.38
N THR A 225 -11.61 -14.69 -15.82
CA THR A 225 -12.50 -15.47 -16.70
C THR A 225 -12.65 -14.74 -18.03
N GLY A 226 -12.26 -15.37 -19.11
CA GLY A 226 -12.34 -14.84 -20.46
C GLY A 226 -13.28 -15.64 -21.37
N LYS A 227 -13.56 -15.10 -22.56
CA LYS A 227 -14.30 -15.80 -23.62
C LYS A 227 -13.50 -17.02 -24.09
N LYS A 228 -14.19 -18.01 -24.72
CA LYS A 228 -13.60 -19.24 -25.27
C LYS A 228 -12.91 -20.09 -24.18
N ASP A 229 -13.59 -20.24 -23.04
CA ASP A 229 -13.17 -21.09 -21.91
C ASP A 229 -11.80 -20.72 -21.30
N VAL A 230 -11.35 -19.46 -21.45
CA VAL A 230 -10.16 -18.97 -20.77
C VAL A 230 -10.46 -18.83 -19.28
N LEU A 231 -9.69 -19.55 -18.48
CA LEU A 231 -9.71 -19.47 -17.03
C LEU A 231 -8.26 -19.46 -16.51
N GLU A 232 -7.84 -18.34 -15.98
CA GLU A 232 -6.56 -18.18 -15.29
C GLU A 232 -6.80 -17.97 -13.81
N ALA A 233 -6.12 -18.73 -12.96
CA ALA A 233 -6.29 -18.67 -11.52
C ALA A 233 -4.96 -18.90 -10.81
N LYS A 234 -4.71 -18.12 -9.75
CA LYS A 234 -3.45 -18.15 -9.03
C LYS A 234 -3.61 -17.86 -7.54
N GLU A 235 -3.02 -18.69 -6.68
CA GLU A 235 -2.68 -18.34 -5.30
C GLU A 235 -1.39 -17.54 -5.31
N ILE A 236 -1.35 -16.41 -4.60
CA ILE A 236 -0.26 -15.43 -4.70
C ILE A 236 0.90 -15.84 -3.79
N ASP A 237 2.10 -15.90 -4.35
CA ASP A 237 3.34 -16.02 -3.59
C ASP A 237 3.73 -14.66 -3.00
N LEU A 238 3.74 -14.57 -1.67
CA LEU A 238 4.05 -13.36 -0.93
C LEU A 238 5.53 -13.18 -0.62
N ALA A 239 6.35 -14.20 -0.82
CA ALA A 239 7.76 -14.20 -0.40
C ALA A 239 8.57 -13.02 -0.98
N PRO A 240 8.42 -12.60 -2.25
CA PRO A 240 9.19 -11.50 -2.81
C PRO A 240 8.64 -10.11 -2.49
N ALA A 241 7.45 -10.00 -1.89
CA ALA A 241 6.67 -8.74 -1.79
C ALA A 241 7.47 -7.56 -1.23
N TYR A 242 8.05 -7.70 -0.02
CA TYR A 242 8.80 -6.60 0.62
C TYR A 242 10.07 -6.21 -0.13
N ARG A 243 10.76 -7.19 -0.73
CA ARG A 243 11.97 -6.89 -1.50
C ARG A 243 11.64 -6.06 -2.74
N LEU A 244 10.59 -6.44 -3.46
CA LEU A 244 10.17 -5.74 -4.68
C LEU A 244 9.64 -4.33 -4.39
N GLU A 245 8.89 -4.18 -3.31
CA GLU A 245 8.42 -2.85 -2.88
C GLU A 245 9.57 -1.96 -2.38
N ALA A 246 10.54 -2.55 -1.66
CA ALA A 246 11.77 -1.84 -1.28
C ALA A 246 12.56 -1.38 -2.52
N GLU A 247 12.59 -2.17 -3.60
CA GLU A 247 13.24 -1.83 -4.86
C GLU A 247 12.62 -0.58 -5.50
N GLU A 248 11.29 -0.45 -5.51
CA GLU A 248 10.59 0.77 -5.96
C GLU A 248 11.00 2.01 -5.16
N PHE A 249 11.05 1.88 -3.82
CA PHE A 249 11.49 2.97 -2.95
C PHE A 249 12.96 3.35 -3.18
N VAL A 250 13.85 2.36 -3.24
CA VAL A 250 15.29 2.57 -3.46
C VAL A 250 15.53 3.27 -4.78
N GLU A 251 14.87 2.82 -5.86
CA GLU A 251 15.00 3.45 -7.18
C GLU A 251 14.47 4.89 -7.17
N MET A 252 13.35 5.14 -6.50
CA MET A 252 12.81 6.49 -6.34
C MET A 252 13.80 7.40 -5.59
N VAL A 253 14.40 6.92 -4.50
CA VAL A 253 15.39 7.70 -3.71
C VAL A 253 16.64 8.00 -4.53
N ARG A 254 17.11 7.06 -5.35
CA ARG A 254 18.31 7.23 -6.18
C ARG A 254 18.10 8.18 -7.35
N THR A 255 16.93 8.12 -7.98
CA THR A 255 16.66 8.82 -9.24
C THR A 255 15.81 10.08 -9.09
N GLY A 256 15.04 10.18 -8.00
CA GLY A 256 14.01 11.20 -7.82
C GLY A 256 12.74 10.95 -8.66
N HIS A 257 12.64 9.81 -9.35
CA HIS A 257 11.46 9.46 -10.15
C HIS A 257 10.54 8.51 -9.41
N MET A 258 9.25 8.84 -9.40
CA MET A 258 8.22 7.96 -8.84
C MET A 258 8.02 6.73 -9.74
N PRO A 259 7.76 5.53 -9.16
CA PRO A 259 7.46 4.33 -9.94
C PRO A 259 6.11 4.41 -10.67
N TYR A 260 5.20 5.25 -10.20
CA TYR A 260 3.85 5.48 -10.74
C TYR A 260 3.35 6.89 -10.36
N GLY A 261 2.21 7.31 -10.92
CA GLY A 261 1.63 8.62 -10.62
C GLY A 261 1.02 8.71 -9.22
N TYR A 262 0.88 9.92 -8.70
CA TYR A 262 0.26 10.20 -7.39
C TYR A 262 -1.17 9.66 -7.29
N GLU A 263 -1.89 9.60 -8.40
CA GLU A 263 -3.27 9.12 -8.48
C GLU A 263 -3.39 7.67 -8.03
N GLN A 264 -2.36 6.84 -8.30
CA GLN A 264 -2.34 5.44 -7.88
C GLN A 264 -2.20 5.26 -6.36
N LEU A 265 -1.72 6.28 -5.64
CA LEU A 265 -1.70 6.27 -4.17
C LEU A 265 -3.07 6.63 -3.58
N MET A 266 -3.82 7.52 -4.24
CA MET A 266 -5.14 7.96 -3.77
C MET A 266 -6.26 6.98 -4.11
N GLU A 267 -6.22 6.35 -5.27
CA GLU A 267 -7.32 5.51 -5.78
C GLU A 267 -7.74 4.39 -4.81
N PRO A 268 -6.83 3.67 -4.11
CA PRO A 268 -7.22 2.69 -3.09
C PRO A 268 -8.02 3.31 -1.94
N VAL A 269 -7.72 4.55 -1.55
CA VAL A 269 -8.44 5.26 -0.47
C VAL A 269 -9.88 5.55 -0.90
N PHE A 270 -10.08 6.05 -2.12
CA PHE A 270 -11.42 6.31 -2.67
C PHE A 270 -12.22 5.01 -2.80
N CYS A 271 -11.59 3.93 -3.28
CA CYS A 271 -12.20 2.61 -3.40
C CYS A 271 -12.64 2.05 -2.04
N MET A 272 -11.79 2.10 -1.01
CA MET A 272 -12.12 1.59 0.33
C MET A 272 -13.29 2.36 0.94
N ASN A 273 -13.30 3.69 0.81
CA ASN A 273 -14.41 4.53 1.31
C ASN A 273 -15.73 4.25 0.56
N ALA A 274 -15.66 4.01 -0.75
CA ALA A 274 -16.82 3.62 -1.54
C ALA A 274 -17.35 2.23 -1.14
N ILE A 275 -16.47 1.25 -0.85
CA ILE A 275 -16.86 -0.07 -0.33
C ILE A 275 -17.57 0.08 1.01
N GLU A 276 -16.99 0.82 1.95
CA GLU A 276 -17.58 1.02 3.27
C GLU A 276 -18.96 1.68 3.17
N LYS A 277 -19.06 2.77 2.41
CA LYS A 277 -20.34 3.45 2.17
C LYS A 277 -21.37 2.51 1.54
N SER A 278 -20.96 1.70 0.57
CA SER A 278 -21.86 0.78 -0.13
C SER A 278 -22.44 -0.28 0.81
N TYR A 279 -21.62 -0.95 1.63
CA TYR A 279 -22.16 -1.97 2.54
C TYR A 279 -22.96 -1.37 3.72
N GLN A 280 -22.75 -0.10 4.06
CA GLN A 280 -23.55 0.61 5.08
C GLN A 280 -24.91 1.04 4.55
N THR A 281 -24.98 1.47 3.29
CA THR A 281 -26.23 1.98 2.68
C THR A 281 -27.01 0.90 1.91
N GLY A 282 -26.34 -0.16 1.47
CA GLY A 282 -26.90 -1.17 0.57
C GLY A 282 -26.96 -0.73 -0.90
N GLU A 283 -26.40 0.45 -1.24
CA GLU A 283 -26.46 1.05 -2.57
C GLU A 283 -25.14 0.86 -3.34
N THR A 284 -25.23 0.90 -4.67
CA THR A 284 -24.05 1.07 -5.52
C THR A 284 -23.50 2.48 -5.38
N VAL A 285 -22.23 2.61 -5.05
CA VAL A 285 -21.56 3.89 -4.82
C VAL A 285 -20.58 4.18 -5.95
N ARG A 286 -20.72 5.32 -6.62
CA ARG A 286 -19.71 5.84 -7.56
C ARG A 286 -18.43 6.19 -6.80
N ILE A 287 -17.28 5.83 -7.38
CA ILE A 287 -15.99 6.18 -6.81
C ILE A 287 -15.72 7.64 -7.18
N ALA A 288 -15.78 8.51 -6.16
CA ALA A 288 -15.51 9.94 -6.32
C ALA A 288 -13.99 10.18 -6.22
N ARG A 289 -13.45 10.90 -7.20
CA ARG A 289 -12.03 11.27 -7.28
C ARG A 289 -11.86 12.78 -7.11
#